data_23c310140afe656914aea2ceef91263c
#
_entry.id   23c310140afe656914aea2ceef91263c
#
_cell.length_a   1.000
_cell.length_b   1.000
_cell.length_c   1.000
_cell.angle_alpha   90.00
_cell.angle_beta   90.00
_cell.angle_gamma   90.00
#
_symmetry.space_group_name_H-M   'P 1'
#
loop_
_entity.id
_entity.type
_entity.pdbx_description
1 polymer ?
#
loop_
_entity_poly.entity_id
_entity_poly.type
_entity_poly.pdbx_seq_one_letter_code
_entity_poly.pdbx_strand_id
1 'polypeptide(L)'
;MLIPHTPCNFKVFAESQRIPIRALTLIYGANSSGKSSVLHSMILARQAQETGDLDVHRINVGGESVDLGGFRQYVHRREPNRRVEWAMDLDTSSFKDRLAELFAPVKQVTMLLNLGIGLDDQDHPLPESIPEIHTYELLADGQSLLRMSRRRDGKLQLDRLDHEHPVFREVIKALVLLSTTTETIHLEDFEGLDEAIAGLVPEV
;
A
#
# COMPACT_ATOMS: atom_id res chain seq x y z
N MET A 1 17.48 3.87 4.85
CA MET A 1 16.23 3.78 4.07
C MET A 1 15.42 5.04 4.33
N LEU A 2 15.15 5.82 3.30
CA LEU A 2 14.34 7.04 3.39
C LEU A 2 13.00 6.69 2.77
N ILE A 3 11.93 6.73 3.56
CA ILE A 3 10.59 6.45 3.10
C ILE A 3 9.78 7.73 3.25
N PRO A 4 9.67 8.58 2.22
CA PRO A 4 8.66 9.60 2.24
C PRO A 4 7.29 8.95 2.40
N HIS A 5 6.54 9.43 3.36
CA HIS A 5 5.19 9.00 3.65
C HIS A 5 4.24 10.13 3.29
N THR A 6 3.22 9.83 2.50
CA THR A 6 2.31 10.85 1.99
C THR A 6 0.86 10.46 2.33
N PRO A 7 0.36 10.84 3.51
CA PRO A 7 -1.05 10.65 3.85
C PRO A 7 -1.93 11.71 3.18
N CYS A 8 -3.12 11.31 2.71
CA CYS A 8 -4.19 12.18 2.24
C CYS A 8 -5.53 11.73 2.84
N ASN A 9 -6.42 12.64 3.14
CA ASN A 9 -7.70 12.40 3.80
C ASN A 9 -7.57 11.64 5.14
N PHE A 10 -6.46 11.83 5.86
CA PHE A 10 -6.17 11.19 7.14
C PHE A 10 -6.09 12.22 8.27
N LYS A 11 -6.95 12.13 9.26
CA LYS A 11 -7.03 13.04 10.41
C LYS A 11 -7.01 14.52 9.97
N VAL A 12 -5.92 15.24 10.22
CA VAL A 12 -5.78 16.66 9.85
C VAL A 12 -5.36 16.87 8.38
N PHE A 13 -4.86 15.84 7.72
CA PHE A 13 -4.39 15.93 6.34
C PHE A 13 -5.56 15.80 5.37
N ALA A 14 -6.02 16.93 4.81
CA ALA A 14 -7.05 16.97 3.78
C ALA A 14 -6.51 16.60 2.41
N GLU A 15 -5.27 17.04 2.15
CA GLU A 15 -4.56 16.87 0.88
C GLU A 15 -3.27 16.08 1.10
N SER A 16 -2.72 15.55 0.02
CA SER A 16 -1.46 14.81 0.04
C SER A 16 -0.32 15.66 0.58
N GLN A 17 0.28 15.22 1.67
CA GLN A 17 1.40 15.89 2.31
C GLN A 17 2.62 14.98 2.30
N ARG A 18 3.60 15.28 1.45
CA ARG A 18 4.85 14.51 1.40
C ARG A 18 5.71 14.79 2.62
N ILE A 19 5.87 13.79 3.48
CA ILE A 19 6.64 13.87 4.73
C ILE A 19 7.95 13.11 4.54
N PRO A 20 9.10 13.80 4.51
CA PRO A 20 10.39 13.14 4.37
C PRO A 20 10.75 12.44 5.68
N ILE A 21 10.78 11.12 5.65
CA ILE A 21 11.22 10.31 6.79
C ILE A 21 12.71 9.98 6.63
N ARG A 22 13.50 10.25 7.67
CA ARG A 22 14.95 10.03 7.76
C ARG A 22 15.25 9.13 8.94
N ALA A 23 16.51 8.64 9.06
CA ALA A 23 16.96 7.88 10.20
C ALA A 23 16.72 8.62 11.53
N LEU A 24 16.80 9.95 11.51
CA LEU A 24 16.33 10.83 12.57
C LEU A 24 15.44 11.91 11.96
N THR A 25 14.17 11.93 12.35
CA THR A 25 13.18 12.93 11.92
C THR A 25 12.55 13.56 13.15
N LEU A 26 12.74 14.87 13.31
CA LEU A 26 12.16 15.64 14.42
C LEU A 26 10.88 16.33 13.93
N ILE A 27 9.77 16.09 14.65
CA ILE A 27 8.49 16.71 14.36
C ILE A 27 8.13 17.66 15.50
N TYR A 28 8.07 18.95 15.21
CA TYR A 28 7.72 19.98 16.19
C TYR A 28 6.73 21.00 15.59
N GLY A 29 6.03 21.71 16.44
CA GLY A 29 5.01 22.69 16.05
C GLY A 29 3.99 22.91 17.16
N ALA A 30 3.02 23.79 16.94
CA ALA A 30 1.94 24.10 17.87
C ALA A 30 1.09 22.86 18.21
N ASN A 31 0.35 22.90 19.30
CA ASN A 31 -0.61 21.84 19.62
C ASN A 31 -1.69 21.78 18.51
N SER A 32 -2.18 20.58 18.25
CA SER A 32 -3.16 20.31 17.20
C SER A 32 -2.69 20.59 15.75
N SER A 33 -1.38 20.79 15.52
CA SER A 33 -0.83 20.99 14.17
C SER A 33 -0.66 19.71 13.34
N GLY A 34 -1.08 18.56 13.86
CA GLY A 34 -1.00 17.29 13.12
C GLY A 34 0.23 16.44 13.40
N LYS A 35 1.08 16.80 14.37
CA LYS A 35 2.28 16.02 14.72
C LYS A 35 1.97 14.54 15.01
N SER A 36 0.99 14.31 15.88
CA SER A 36 0.54 12.94 16.19
C SER A 36 -0.12 12.25 15.01
N SER A 37 -0.76 12.99 14.10
CA SER A 37 -1.38 12.40 12.91
C SER A 37 -0.35 11.77 11.98
N VAL A 38 0.86 12.35 11.86
CA VAL A 38 1.98 11.74 11.12
C VAL A 38 2.34 10.39 11.73
N LEU A 39 2.56 10.35 13.06
CA LEU A 39 2.91 9.11 13.74
C LEU A 39 1.78 8.09 13.66
N HIS A 40 0.53 8.51 13.84
CA HIS A 40 -0.64 7.63 13.74
C HIS A 40 -0.78 7.00 12.35
N SER A 41 -0.53 7.76 11.26
CA SER A 41 -0.60 7.21 9.91
C SER A 41 0.47 6.15 9.66
N MET A 42 1.69 6.35 10.20
CA MET A 42 2.77 5.35 10.09
C MET A 42 2.49 4.09 10.92
N ILE A 43 1.96 4.27 12.14
CA ILE A 43 1.60 3.15 13.02
C ILE A 43 0.48 2.34 12.38
N LEU A 44 -0.54 3.00 11.81
CA LEU A 44 -1.64 2.34 11.11
C LEU A 44 -1.14 1.59 9.87
N ALA A 45 -0.27 2.20 9.06
CA ALA A 45 0.32 1.54 7.89
C ALA A 45 1.10 0.28 8.26
N ARG A 46 1.88 0.34 9.35
CA ARG A 46 2.60 -0.82 9.88
C ARG A 46 1.63 -1.92 10.36
N GLN A 47 0.61 -1.55 11.12
CA GLN A 47 -0.38 -2.52 11.61
C GLN A 47 -1.12 -3.18 10.46
N ALA A 48 -1.55 -2.41 9.46
CA ALA A 48 -2.20 -2.93 8.27
C ALA A 48 -1.31 -3.93 7.52
N GLN A 49 -0.01 -3.65 7.42
CA GLN A 49 0.96 -4.57 6.82
C GLN A 49 1.12 -5.87 7.63
N GLU A 50 1.11 -5.79 8.97
CA GLU A 50 1.32 -6.94 9.84
C GLU A 50 0.07 -7.82 10.00
N THR A 51 -1.13 -7.23 9.94
CA THR A 51 -2.40 -7.92 10.29
C THR A 51 -3.46 -7.90 9.20
N GLY A 52 -3.30 -7.08 8.16
CA GLY A 52 -4.36 -6.82 7.18
C GLY A 52 -5.51 -5.93 7.70
N ASP A 53 -5.53 -5.60 8.99
CA ASP A 53 -6.60 -4.82 9.60
C ASP A 53 -6.45 -3.32 9.33
N LEU A 54 -7.44 -2.73 8.70
CA LEU A 54 -7.53 -1.30 8.41
C LEU A 54 -8.48 -0.56 9.36
N ASP A 55 -9.34 -1.27 10.11
CA ASP A 55 -10.26 -0.65 11.08
C ASP A 55 -9.70 -0.64 12.50
N VAL A 56 -8.46 -0.25 12.61
CA VAL A 56 -7.71 -0.33 13.87
C VAL A 56 -8.18 0.70 14.88
N HIS A 57 -8.71 0.24 15.99
CA HIS A 57 -9.13 1.10 17.09
C HIS A 57 -7.98 1.41 18.03
N ARG A 58 -7.23 0.39 18.46
CA ARG A 58 -6.12 0.53 19.41
C ARG A 58 -4.93 -0.33 19.04
N ILE A 59 -3.76 0.22 19.20
CA ILE A 59 -2.47 -0.47 18.99
C ILE A 59 -1.58 -0.28 20.22
N ASN A 60 -0.85 -1.30 20.61
CA ASN A 60 0.17 -1.20 21.63
C ASN A 60 1.55 -0.95 21.00
N VAL A 61 2.15 0.17 21.31
CA VAL A 61 3.47 0.55 20.81
C VAL A 61 4.37 0.87 22.00
N GLY A 62 5.45 0.11 22.18
CA GLY A 62 6.41 0.34 23.25
C GLY A 62 5.82 0.23 24.67
N GLY A 63 4.75 -0.57 24.84
CA GLY A 63 4.05 -0.73 26.13
C GLY A 63 2.96 0.31 26.40
N GLU A 64 2.76 1.28 25.50
CA GLU A 64 1.69 2.27 25.58
C GLU A 64 0.60 1.97 24.56
N SER A 65 -0.66 2.25 24.92
CA SER A 65 -1.81 2.09 24.04
C SER A 65 -2.06 3.38 23.24
N VAL A 66 -2.01 3.27 21.92
CA VAL A 66 -2.35 4.36 21.00
C VAL A 66 -3.76 4.14 20.49
N ASP A 67 -4.66 5.10 20.72
CA ASP A 67 -6.03 5.07 20.21
C ASP A 67 -6.10 5.74 18.83
N LEU A 68 -6.47 4.96 17.82
CA LEU A 68 -6.69 5.43 16.45
C LEU A 68 -8.19 5.69 16.18
N GLY A 69 -9.09 5.00 16.91
CA GLY A 69 -10.53 5.16 16.86
C GLY A 69 -11.24 4.49 15.69
N GLY A 70 -10.54 3.64 14.92
CA GLY A 70 -11.08 3.01 13.72
C GLY A 70 -11.18 3.96 12.52
N PHE A 71 -11.56 3.42 11.35
CA PHE A 71 -11.61 4.16 10.09
C PHE A 71 -12.44 5.44 10.20
N ARG A 72 -13.64 5.35 10.76
CA ARG A 72 -14.58 6.48 10.89
C ARG A 72 -14.05 7.63 11.74
N GLN A 73 -13.01 7.40 12.56
CA GLN A 73 -12.38 8.43 13.39
C GLN A 73 -11.10 8.98 12.77
N TYR A 74 -10.35 8.16 12.01
CA TYR A 74 -9.11 8.63 11.42
C TYR A 74 -9.27 9.21 10.01
N VAL A 75 -10.37 8.95 9.30
CA VAL A 75 -10.67 9.63 8.04
C VAL A 75 -10.83 11.14 8.28
N HIS A 76 -10.35 11.95 7.32
CA HIS A 76 -10.40 13.41 7.44
C HIS A 76 -11.82 13.92 7.69
N ARG A 77 -11.97 14.83 8.66
CA ARG A 77 -13.25 15.39 9.12
C ARG A 77 -14.29 14.37 9.61
N ARG A 78 -13.88 13.11 9.79
CA ARG A 78 -14.80 11.99 10.11
C ARG A 78 -15.88 11.81 9.03
N GLU A 79 -15.55 12.09 7.79
CA GLU A 79 -16.41 11.91 6.62
C GLU A 79 -16.12 10.53 6.01
N PRO A 80 -16.86 9.46 6.37
CA PRO A 80 -16.49 8.08 6.03
C PRO A 80 -16.69 7.73 4.55
N ASN A 81 -17.33 8.61 3.78
CA ASN A 81 -17.41 8.52 2.32
C ASN A 81 -16.11 8.97 1.61
N ARG A 82 -15.17 9.55 2.35
CA ARG A 82 -13.84 9.87 1.80
C ARG A 82 -12.96 8.64 1.80
N ARG A 83 -12.08 8.60 0.83
CA ARG A 83 -11.01 7.59 0.76
C ARG A 83 -9.73 8.15 1.34
N VAL A 84 -9.07 7.34 2.16
CA VAL A 84 -7.72 7.64 2.65
C VAL A 84 -6.74 7.16 1.60
N GLU A 85 -5.77 8.00 1.25
CA GLU A 85 -4.72 7.67 0.31
C GLU A 85 -3.37 7.67 1.03
N TRP A 86 -2.59 6.65 0.75
CA TRP A 86 -1.20 6.55 1.19
C TRP A 86 -0.27 6.38 0.00
N ALA A 87 0.79 7.16 -0.01
CA ALA A 87 1.91 6.94 -0.90
C ALA A 87 3.18 6.71 -0.09
N MET A 88 3.96 5.71 -0.49
CA MET A 88 5.26 5.38 0.09
C MET A 88 6.29 5.23 -1.01
N ASP A 89 7.37 6.00 -0.91
CA ASP A 89 8.51 5.88 -1.83
C ASP A 89 9.58 5.00 -1.21
N LEU A 90 9.97 3.95 -1.90
CA LEU A 90 11.01 3.00 -1.50
C LEU A 90 12.25 3.19 -2.40
N ASP A 91 13.39 3.38 -1.78
CA ASP A 91 14.69 3.38 -2.47
C ASP A 91 15.12 1.92 -2.72
N THR A 92 15.22 1.54 -3.98
CA THR A 92 15.57 0.17 -4.38
C THR A 92 16.97 -0.25 -3.96
N SER A 93 17.87 0.69 -3.66
CA SER A 93 19.18 0.40 -3.11
C SER A 93 19.14 -0.32 -1.76
N SER A 94 18.00 -0.28 -1.07
CA SER A 94 17.75 -0.98 0.18
C SER A 94 17.21 -2.39 0.02
N PHE A 95 16.83 -2.79 -1.19
CA PHE A 95 16.30 -4.12 -1.49
C PHE A 95 17.40 -5.16 -1.38
N LYS A 96 17.01 -6.38 -1.06
CA LYS A 96 17.91 -7.51 -0.89
C LYS A 96 17.43 -8.69 -1.73
N ASP A 97 18.34 -9.63 -1.94
CA ASP A 97 18.05 -10.90 -2.57
C ASP A 97 17.32 -10.72 -3.93
N ARG A 98 16.30 -11.48 -4.16
CA ARG A 98 15.54 -11.50 -5.41
C ARG A 98 14.90 -10.14 -5.77
N LEU A 99 14.47 -9.37 -4.74
CA LEU A 99 13.92 -8.03 -4.98
C LEU A 99 14.96 -7.07 -5.52
N ALA A 100 16.21 -7.14 -5.03
CA ALA A 100 17.31 -6.33 -5.55
C ALA A 100 17.59 -6.64 -7.01
N GLU A 101 17.57 -7.92 -7.40
CA GLU A 101 17.76 -8.35 -8.78
C GLU A 101 16.61 -7.87 -9.68
N LEU A 102 15.35 -8.08 -9.24
CA LEU A 102 14.16 -7.73 -9.99
C LEU A 102 14.06 -6.22 -10.24
N PHE A 103 14.36 -5.41 -9.22
CA PHE A 103 14.29 -3.95 -9.29
C PHE A 103 15.63 -3.28 -9.62
N ALA A 104 16.65 -4.03 -10.02
CA ALA A 104 17.96 -3.48 -10.42
C ALA A 104 17.88 -2.32 -11.44
N PRO A 105 16.99 -2.35 -12.46
CA PRO A 105 16.85 -1.26 -13.42
C PRO A 105 16.11 -0.03 -12.88
N VAL A 106 15.57 -0.07 -11.65
CA VAL A 106 14.71 0.96 -11.06
C VAL A 106 15.40 1.59 -9.86
N LYS A 107 15.32 2.92 -9.73
CA LYS A 107 15.91 3.65 -8.59
C LYS A 107 14.93 3.84 -7.46
N GLN A 108 13.67 4.07 -7.79
CA GLN A 108 12.61 4.34 -6.83
C GLN A 108 11.35 3.56 -7.19
N VAL A 109 10.80 2.91 -6.21
CA VAL A 109 9.45 2.31 -6.28
C VAL A 109 8.52 3.14 -5.42
N THR A 110 7.36 3.51 -5.97
CA THR A 110 6.30 4.20 -5.23
C THR A 110 5.09 3.28 -5.13
N MET A 111 4.64 3.01 -3.92
CA MET A 111 3.38 2.31 -3.64
C MET A 111 2.30 3.34 -3.36
N LEU A 112 1.19 3.26 -4.08
CA LEU A 112 -0.01 4.06 -3.85
C LEU A 112 -1.13 3.14 -3.38
N LEU A 113 -1.71 3.46 -2.23
CA LEU A 113 -2.86 2.76 -1.67
C LEU A 113 -4.01 3.74 -1.52
N ASN A 114 -5.21 3.30 -1.91
CA ASN A 114 -6.44 4.02 -1.69
C ASN A 114 -7.40 3.09 -0.95
N LEU A 115 -7.83 3.49 0.23
CA LEU A 115 -8.65 2.67 1.11
C LEU A 115 -9.88 3.43 1.61
N GLY A 116 -10.94 2.70 1.88
CA GLY A 116 -12.20 3.25 2.34
C GLY A 116 -13.22 2.17 2.62
N ILE A 117 -14.38 2.56 3.08
CA ILE A 117 -15.52 1.67 3.30
C ILE A 117 -16.43 1.60 2.07
N GLY A 118 -17.27 0.56 2.03
CA GLY A 118 -18.29 0.42 1.00
C GLY A 118 -19.31 1.54 1.05
N LEU A 119 -19.73 2.02 -0.13
CA LEU A 119 -20.74 3.06 -0.29
C LEU A 119 -21.91 2.51 -1.12
N ASP A 120 -23.11 3.03 -0.87
CA ASP A 120 -24.28 2.79 -1.73
C ASP A 120 -24.23 3.64 -3.01
N ASP A 121 -25.29 3.54 -3.83
CA ASP A 121 -25.39 4.29 -5.09
C ASP A 121 -25.58 5.81 -4.89
N GLN A 122 -25.75 6.27 -3.65
CA GLN A 122 -25.89 7.66 -3.26
C GLN A 122 -24.68 8.18 -2.46
N ASP A 123 -23.57 7.44 -2.50
CA ASP A 123 -22.34 7.73 -1.76
C ASP A 123 -22.50 7.73 -0.22
N HIS A 124 -23.52 7.05 0.30
CA HIS A 124 -23.65 6.86 1.73
C HIS A 124 -22.91 5.60 2.18
N PRO A 125 -22.24 5.66 3.34
CA PRO A 125 -21.57 4.51 3.93
C PRO A 125 -22.52 3.36 4.21
N LEU A 126 -22.23 2.18 3.70
CA LEU A 126 -23.00 0.98 4.01
C LEU A 126 -22.88 0.68 5.51
N PRO A 127 -23.98 0.25 6.16
CA PRO A 127 -23.93 -0.23 7.53
C PRO A 127 -22.94 -1.39 7.65
N GLU A 128 -22.19 -1.41 8.75
CA GLU A 128 -21.24 -2.49 9.09
C GLU A 128 -20.11 -2.72 8.08
N SER A 129 -19.95 -1.85 7.06
CA SER A 129 -18.81 -1.96 6.16
C SER A 129 -17.50 -1.63 6.87
N ILE A 130 -16.53 -2.53 6.71
CA ILE A 130 -15.15 -2.35 7.16
C ILE A 130 -14.33 -1.69 6.06
N PRO A 131 -13.25 -0.97 6.38
CA PRO A 131 -12.38 -0.39 5.38
C PRO A 131 -11.64 -1.47 4.61
N GLU A 132 -11.55 -1.29 3.31
CA GLU A 132 -10.87 -2.17 2.38
C GLU A 132 -9.97 -1.37 1.44
N ILE A 133 -8.98 -2.04 0.86
CA ILE A 133 -8.17 -1.45 -0.21
C ILE A 133 -9.01 -1.44 -1.49
N HIS A 134 -9.25 -0.24 -2.02
CA HIS A 134 -9.99 -0.05 -3.26
C HIS A 134 -9.08 0.05 -4.48
N THR A 135 -7.90 0.64 -4.31
CA THR A 135 -6.92 0.73 -5.39
C THR A 135 -5.52 0.55 -4.82
N TYR A 136 -4.76 -0.27 -5.50
CA TYR A 136 -3.34 -0.45 -5.28
C TYR A 136 -2.61 -0.14 -6.58
N GLU A 137 -1.57 0.69 -6.51
CA GLU A 137 -0.73 1.00 -7.67
C GLU A 137 0.73 0.98 -7.29
N LEU A 138 1.53 0.35 -8.13
CA LEU A 138 2.99 0.30 -8.03
C LEU A 138 3.59 1.07 -9.19
N LEU A 139 4.43 2.06 -8.87
CA LEU A 139 5.15 2.83 -9.85
C LEU A 139 6.65 2.56 -9.75
N ALA A 140 7.34 2.52 -10.88
CA ALA A 140 8.79 2.49 -10.97
C ALA A 140 9.27 3.77 -11.63
N ASP A 141 10.13 4.51 -10.96
CA ASP A 141 10.64 5.81 -11.40
C ASP A 141 9.51 6.75 -11.93
N GLY A 142 8.34 6.69 -11.29
CA GLY A 142 7.16 7.48 -11.63
C GLY A 142 6.28 6.91 -12.75
N GLN A 143 6.62 5.77 -13.33
CA GLN A 143 5.78 5.08 -14.33
C GLN A 143 4.97 3.97 -13.67
N SER A 144 3.67 3.89 -13.96
CA SER A 144 2.79 2.87 -13.42
C SER A 144 3.16 1.50 -13.99
N LEU A 145 3.65 0.61 -13.13
CA LEU A 145 3.95 -0.78 -13.45
C LEU A 145 2.73 -1.68 -13.36
N LEU A 146 2.02 -1.54 -12.26
CA LEU A 146 0.88 -2.37 -11.89
C LEU A 146 -0.17 -1.48 -11.26
N ARG A 147 -1.42 -1.66 -11.65
CA ARG A 147 -2.57 -1.08 -10.97
C ARG A 147 -3.67 -2.10 -10.84
N MET A 148 -4.19 -2.20 -9.62
CA MET A 148 -5.33 -3.05 -9.30
C MET A 148 -6.41 -2.20 -8.66
N SER A 149 -7.67 -2.53 -8.93
CA SER A 149 -8.81 -1.92 -8.25
C SER A 149 -9.80 -2.98 -7.79
N ARG A 150 -10.55 -2.64 -6.74
CA ARG A 150 -11.62 -3.50 -6.23
C ARG A 150 -12.90 -3.23 -6.99
N ARG A 151 -13.49 -4.29 -7.52
CA ARG A 151 -14.78 -4.28 -8.19
C ARG A 151 -15.92 -4.22 -7.16
N ARG A 152 -17.13 -3.90 -7.64
CA ARG A 152 -18.35 -3.90 -6.81
C ARG A 152 -18.68 -5.28 -6.21
N ASP A 153 -18.23 -6.36 -6.83
CA ASP A 153 -18.38 -7.73 -6.33
C ASP A 153 -17.35 -8.11 -5.25
N GLY A 154 -16.51 -7.16 -4.83
CA GLY A 154 -15.47 -7.33 -3.83
C GLY A 154 -14.16 -7.93 -4.35
N LYS A 155 -14.10 -8.37 -5.62
CA LYS A 155 -12.90 -8.96 -6.20
C LYS A 155 -11.92 -7.89 -6.67
N LEU A 156 -10.63 -8.16 -6.52
CA LEU A 156 -9.59 -7.33 -7.13
C LEU A 156 -9.52 -7.59 -8.64
N GLN A 157 -9.40 -6.52 -9.40
CA GLN A 157 -9.23 -6.52 -10.83
C GLN A 157 -7.90 -5.88 -11.18
N LEU A 158 -7.14 -6.52 -12.07
CA LEU A 158 -5.96 -5.94 -12.68
C LEU A 158 -6.40 -4.93 -13.75
N ASP A 159 -6.16 -3.63 -13.50
CA ASP A 159 -6.51 -2.56 -14.44
C ASP A 159 -5.38 -2.29 -15.42
N ARG A 160 -4.13 -2.41 -14.93
CA ARG A 160 -2.94 -2.14 -15.73
C ARG A 160 -1.79 -3.04 -15.29
N LEU A 161 -1.07 -3.53 -16.29
CA LEU A 161 0.21 -4.20 -16.13
C LEU A 161 1.13 -3.76 -17.27
N ASP A 162 2.24 -3.12 -16.95
CA ASP A 162 3.28 -2.77 -17.94
C ASP A 162 4.23 -3.95 -18.14
N HIS A 163 3.78 -4.93 -18.91
CA HIS A 163 4.54 -6.15 -19.22
C HIS A 163 5.82 -5.90 -20.03
N GLU A 164 5.97 -4.74 -20.67
CA GLU A 164 7.17 -4.37 -21.41
C GLU A 164 8.26 -3.76 -20.52
N HIS A 165 7.90 -3.34 -19.31
CA HIS A 165 8.86 -2.76 -18.39
C HIS A 165 9.98 -3.76 -18.02
N PRO A 166 11.24 -3.32 -17.90
CA PRO A 166 12.37 -4.21 -17.58
C PRO A 166 12.17 -5.10 -16.36
N VAL A 167 11.50 -4.63 -15.32
CA VAL A 167 11.15 -5.41 -14.14
C VAL A 167 10.37 -6.66 -14.51
N PHE A 168 9.32 -6.55 -15.34
CA PHE A 168 8.53 -7.71 -15.77
C PHE A 168 9.21 -8.56 -16.83
N ARG A 169 10.05 -7.97 -17.66
CA ARG A 169 10.83 -8.76 -18.63
C ARG A 169 11.70 -9.82 -17.96
N GLU A 170 12.31 -9.51 -16.83
CA GLU A 170 13.10 -10.46 -16.06
C GLU A 170 12.23 -11.54 -15.40
N VAL A 171 11.05 -11.18 -14.90
CA VAL A 171 10.05 -12.15 -14.41
C VAL A 171 9.62 -13.10 -15.52
N ILE A 172 9.26 -12.56 -16.69
CA ILE A 172 8.83 -13.36 -17.85
C ILE A 172 9.96 -14.28 -18.33
N LYS A 173 11.19 -13.77 -18.40
CA LYS A 173 12.36 -14.60 -18.75
C LYS A 173 12.55 -15.77 -17.77
N ALA A 174 12.44 -15.50 -16.48
CA ALA A 174 12.54 -16.54 -15.45
C ALA A 174 11.41 -17.58 -15.60
N LEU A 175 10.19 -17.14 -15.87
CA LEU A 175 9.05 -18.03 -16.12
C LEU A 175 9.21 -18.85 -17.38
N VAL A 176 9.67 -18.25 -18.49
CA VAL A 176 9.96 -18.97 -19.74
C VAL A 176 11.07 -20.00 -19.54
N LEU A 177 12.10 -19.68 -18.75
CA LEU A 177 13.19 -20.64 -18.45
C LEU A 177 12.65 -21.83 -17.63
N LEU A 178 11.76 -21.60 -16.69
CA LEU A 178 11.10 -22.64 -15.92
C LEU A 178 10.19 -23.49 -16.83
N SER A 179 9.49 -22.88 -17.78
CA SER A 179 8.60 -23.57 -18.71
C SER A 179 9.31 -24.46 -19.73
N THR A 180 10.54 -24.12 -20.11
CA THR A 180 11.34 -24.93 -21.03
C THR A 180 11.97 -26.16 -20.37
N THR A 181 11.98 -26.20 -19.05
CA THR A 181 12.47 -27.34 -18.25
C THR A 181 11.36 -28.29 -17.80
N THR A 182 10.09 -27.93 -17.98
CA THR A 182 8.92 -28.71 -17.56
C THR A 182 7.93 -28.86 -18.73
N GLU A 183 7.60 -30.09 -19.12
CA GLU A 183 6.77 -30.37 -20.31
C GLU A 183 5.31 -29.88 -20.24
N THR A 184 4.87 -29.29 -19.15
CA THR A 184 3.51 -28.71 -19.01
C THR A 184 3.52 -27.64 -17.94
N ILE A 185 3.27 -26.37 -18.32
CA ILE A 185 2.96 -25.33 -17.33
C ILE A 185 1.48 -25.48 -16.99
N HIS A 186 1.17 -26.03 -15.83
CA HIS A 186 -0.14 -25.87 -15.21
C HIS A 186 -0.19 -24.50 -14.52
N LEU A 187 -1.33 -23.81 -14.56
CA LEU A 187 -1.54 -22.57 -13.81
C LEU A 187 -1.26 -22.71 -12.30
N GLU A 188 -1.26 -23.95 -11.82
CA GLU A 188 -0.91 -24.36 -10.46
C GLU A 188 0.60 -24.22 -10.14
N ASP A 189 1.46 -24.12 -11.17
CA ASP A 189 2.91 -23.90 -11.00
C ASP A 189 3.28 -22.42 -10.78
N PHE A 190 2.27 -21.53 -10.75
CA PHE A 190 2.47 -20.10 -10.46
C PHE A 190 2.55 -19.76 -8.98
N GLU A 191 2.55 -20.74 -8.06
CA GLU A 191 2.79 -20.52 -6.62
C GLU A 191 4.09 -19.72 -6.37
N GLY A 192 5.12 -19.94 -7.16
CA GLY A 192 6.36 -19.16 -7.07
C GLY A 192 6.25 -17.70 -7.55
N LEU A 193 5.26 -17.40 -8.39
CA LEU A 193 4.93 -16.03 -8.80
C LEU A 193 4.10 -15.35 -7.70
N ASP A 194 3.19 -16.10 -7.08
CA ASP A 194 2.42 -15.63 -5.93
C ASP A 194 3.35 -15.27 -4.76
N GLU A 195 4.39 -16.05 -4.47
CA GLU A 195 5.39 -15.67 -3.45
C GLU A 195 6.23 -14.45 -3.85
N ALA A 196 6.59 -14.30 -5.14
CA ALA A 196 7.34 -13.12 -5.61
C ALA A 196 6.47 -11.86 -5.68
N ILE A 197 5.16 -12.02 -5.91
CA ILE A 197 4.16 -10.94 -5.92
C ILE A 197 3.53 -10.77 -4.54
N ALA A 198 3.36 -11.81 -3.73
CA ALA A 198 2.77 -11.77 -2.38
C ALA A 198 3.56 -10.83 -1.45
N GLY A 199 4.88 -10.72 -1.62
CA GLY A 199 5.68 -9.71 -0.93
C GLY A 199 5.43 -8.26 -1.39
N LEU A 200 4.72 -8.07 -2.51
CA LEU A 200 4.43 -6.76 -3.12
C LEU A 200 2.93 -6.41 -3.07
N VAL A 201 2.08 -7.41 -2.95
CA VAL A 201 0.62 -7.24 -2.84
C VAL A 201 0.22 -7.58 -1.41
N PRO A 202 -0.44 -6.69 -0.67
CA PRO A 202 -0.97 -7.03 0.65
C PRO A 202 -1.89 -8.25 0.53
N GLU A 203 -1.70 -9.25 1.38
CA GLU A 203 -2.69 -10.31 1.54
C GLU A 203 -4.03 -9.67 1.92
N VAL A 204 -5.05 -9.96 1.14
CA VAL A 204 -6.43 -9.46 1.32
C VAL A 204 -7.23 -10.47 2.12
#